data_1123d134059889e216ce2e7549c9365e
#
_entry.id   1123d134059889e216ce2e7549c9365e
#
_cell.length_a   1.000
_cell.length_b   1.000
_cell.length_c   1.000
_cell.angle_alpha   90.00
_cell.angle_beta   90.00
_cell.angle_gamma   90.00
#
_symmetry.space_group_name_H-M   'P 1'
#
loop_
_entity.id
_entity.type
_entity.pdbx_description
1 polymer ?
#
loop_
_entity_poly.entity_id
_entity_poly.type
_entity_poly.pdbx_seq_one_letter_code
_entity_poly.pdbx_strand_id
1 'polypeptide(L)'
;TQYREFIVDSLRQQAKKLDNVLYHLDGPDAIKHVDALMEIEEIAALQWTSGDHGPDGTLEEWYEIYDKARRAGKSLWIKVYTGTVDDWIRNVDRLVQRYGSHSMLLYFNPMSMADAKKLMAYAEEHWKDVKGTFEC
;
A
#
# COMPACT_ATOMS: atom_id res chain seq x y z
N THR A 1 13.09 15.45 -15.32
CA THR A 1 11.75 16.07 -15.27
C THR A 1 11.74 17.18 -14.21
N GLN A 2 10.89 18.18 -14.37
CA GLN A 2 10.71 19.27 -13.37
C GLN A 2 10.41 18.72 -11.97
N TYR A 3 9.65 17.65 -11.87
CA TYR A 3 9.37 17.00 -10.59
C TYR A 3 10.66 16.53 -9.89
N ARG A 4 11.58 15.89 -10.61
CA ARG A 4 12.87 15.47 -10.04
C ARG A 4 13.69 16.66 -9.59
N GLU A 5 13.74 17.70 -10.40
CA GLU A 5 14.56 18.89 -10.15
C GLU A 5 14.08 19.70 -8.93
N PHE A 6 12.76 19.90 -8.80
CA PHE A 6 12.22 20.82 -7.80
C PHE A 6 11.64 20.13 -6.56
N ILE A 7 11.22 18.87 -6.67
CA ILE A 7 10.46 18.21 -5.61
C ILE A 7 11.28 17.11 -4.90
N VAL A 8 11.94 16.22 -5.65
CA VAL A 8 12.60 15.04 -5.07
C VAL A 8 13.65 15.40 -4.03
N ASP A 9 14.50 16.38 -4.31
CA ASP A 9 15.54 16.78 -3.36
C ASP A 9 14.96 17.44 -2.10
N SER A 10 13.91 18.22 -2.25
CA SER A 10 13.21 18.83 -1.11
C SER A 10 12.53 17.76 -0.23
N LEU A 11 11.88 16.78 -0.86
CA LEU A 11 11.28 15.64 -0.14
C LEU A 11 12.34 14.82 0.61
N ARG A 12 13.47 14.53 -0.04
CA ARG A 12 14.58 13.81 0.60
C ARG A 12 15.13 14.56 1.81
N GLN A 13 15.29 15.88 1.72
CA GLN A 13 15.75 16.70 2.84
C GLN A 13 14.73 16.72 4.00
N GLN A 14 13.44 16.71 3.70
CA GLN A 14 12.39 16.63 4.73
C GLN A 14 12.36 15.24 5.36
N ALA A 15 12.42 14.18 4.55
CA ALA A 15 12.39 12.80 4.98
C ALA A 15 13.55 12.46 5.94
N LYS A 16 14.75 13.01 5.68
CA LYS A 16 15.93 12.86 6.57
C LYS A 16 15.76 13.42 7.99
N LYS A 17 14.73 14.22 8.22
CA LYS A 17 14.43 14.78 9.55
C LYS A 17 13.43 13.95 10.33
N LEU A 18 12.96 12.85 9.76
CA LEU A 18 11.93 11.97 10.32
C LEU A 18 12.51 10.56 10.50
N ASP A 19 12.13 9.89 11.57
CA ASP A 19 12.59 8.52 11.84
C ASP A 19 11.89 7.49 10.95
N ASN A 20 10.59 7.70 10.64
CA ASN A 20 9.79 6.82 9.80
C ASN A 20 8.94 7.66 8.85
N VAL A 21 9.09 7.43 7.56
CA VAL A 21 8.39 8.19 6.53
C VAL A 21 7.43 7.31 5.76
N LEU A 22 6.16 7.66 5.81
CA LEU A 22 5.14 7.16 4.91
C LEU A 22 4.83 8.24 3.88
N TYR A 23 4.89 7.91 2.60
CA TYR A 23 4.50 8.82 1.54
C TYR A 23 3.07 8.54 1.09
N HIS A 24 2.22 9.56 1.10
CA HIS A 24 0.86 9.50 0.59
C HIS A 24 0.85 9.86 -0.90
N LEU A 25 0.62 8.85 -1.74
CA LEU A 25 0.47 9.00 -3.19
C LEU A 25 -1.02 9.06 -3.52
N ASP A 26 -1.50 10.22 -3.94
CA ASP A 26 -2.91 10.49 -4.15
C ASP A 26 -3.25 10.78 -5.62
N GLY A 27 -4.18 10.00 -6.12
CA GLY A 27 -4.79 10.15 -7.43
C GLY A 27 -3.95 9.67 -8.62
N PRO A 28 -4.62 9.33 -9.74
CA PRO A 28 -3.98 8.74 -10.91
C PRO A 28 -2.87 9.60 -11.53
N ASP A 29 -2.98 10.92 -11.45
CA ASP A 29 -1.98 11.84 -11.96
C ASP A 29 -0.63 11.77 -11.22
N ALA A 30 -0.62 11.25 -9.98
CA ALA A 30 0.58 11.10 -9.19
C ALA A 30 1.39 9.85 -9.57
N ILE A 31 0.79 8.87 -10.24
CA ILE A 31 1.43 7.58 -10.62
C ILE A 31 2.73 7.79 -11.41
N LYS A 32 2.77 8.77 -12.29
CA LYS A 32 3.96 9.14 -13.08
C LYS A 32 5.19 9.51 -12.23
N HIS A 33 5.02 9.75 -10.94
CA HIS A 33 6.10 10.13 -10.03
C HIS A 33 6.60 8.98 -9.16
N VAL A 34 5.97 7.81 -9.21
CA VAL A 34 6.30 6.66 -8.35
C VAL A 34 7.77 6.29 -8.45
N ASP A 35 8.33 6.18 -9.65
CA ASP A 35 9.73 5.79 -9.82
C ASP A 35 10.68 6.79 -9.13
N ALA A 36 10.42 8.07 -9.23
CA ALA A 36 11.23 9.10 -8.58
C ALA A 36 11.10 9.09 -7.05
N LEU A 37 9.90 8.77 -6.54
CA LEU A 37 9.64 8.65 -5.10
C LEU A 37 10.31 7.42 -4.51
N MET A 38 10.32 6.31 -5.24
CA MET A 38 10.94 5.05 -4.78
C MET A 38 12.47 5.13 -4.68
N GLU A 39 13.10 6.10 -5.35
CA GLU A 39 14.53 6.39 -5.21
C GLU A 39 14.89 7.13 -3.89
N ILE A 40 13.92 7.61 -3.14
CA ILE A 40 14.16 8.26 -1.84
C ILE A 40 14.26 7.16 -0.78
N GLU A 41 15.47 6.92 -0.30
CA GLU A 41 15.76 5.83 0.65
C GLU A 41 14.98 5.96 1.96
N GLU A 42 14.81 7.20 2.44
CA GLU A 42 14.15 7.51 3.70
C GLU A 42 12.64 7.22 3.72
N ILE A 43 12.00 7.08 2.55
CA ILE A 43 10.61 6.64 2.49
C ILE A 43 10.56 5.16 2.84
N ALA A 44 9.93 4.83 3.96
CA ALA A 44 9.79 3.46 4.46
C ALA A 44 8.51 2.75 3.93
N ALA A 45 7.47 3.53 3.65
CA ALA A 45 6.18 3.00 3.21
C ALA A 45 5.50 3.90 2.18
N LEU A 46 4.73 3.28 1.29
CA LEU A 46 3.88 3.96 0.33
C LEU A 46 2.40 3.69 0.67
N GLN A 47 1.64 4.76 0.82
CA GLN A 47 0.19 4.72 0.81
C GLN A 47 -0.31 5.15 -0.56
N TRP A 48 -1.07 4.28 -1.24
CA TRP A 48 -1.74 4.60 -2.48
C TRP A 48 -3.23 4.85 -2.24
N THR A 49 -3.74 5.94 -2.82
CA THR A 49 -5.18 6.17 -2.96
C THR A 49 -5.52 6.60 -4.38
N SER A 50 -6.60 6.02 -4.91
CA SER A 50 -7.06 6.28 -6.28
C SER A 50 -7.87 7.59 -6.41
N GLY A 51 -7.94 8.39 -5.35
CA GLY A 51 -8.80 9.58 -5.26
C GLY A 51 -10.21 9.24 -4.76
N ASP A 52 -11.07 10.25 -4.72
CA ASP A 52 -12.40 10.16 -4.06
C ASP A 52 -13.39 9.21 -4.75
N HIS A 53 -13.19 8.90 -6.01
CA HIS A 53 -14.14 8.13 -6.83
C HIS A 53 -13.51 6.91 -7.50
N GLY A 54 -12.26 6.60 -7.15
CA GLY A 54 -11.57 5.45 -7.72
C GLY A 54 -11.89 4.16 -6.97
N PRO A 55 -11.53 3.02 -7.57
CA PRO A 55 -11.57 1.72 -6.90
C PRO A 55 -10.59 1.70 -5.73
N ASP A 56 -10.86 0.84 -4.74
CA ASP A 56 -9.97 0.74 -3.59
C ASP A 56 -8.58 0.15 -3.91
N GLY A 57 -7.70 0.20 -2.94
CA GLY A 57 -6.31 -0.21 -3.10
C GLY A 57 -6.10 -1.71 -3.31
N THR A 58 -7.16 -2.54 -3.27
CA THR A 58 -6.99 -4.00 -3.38
C THR A 58 -7.01 -4.52 -4.81
N LEU A 59 -7.34 -3.69 -5.79
CA LEU A 59 -7.49 -4.13 -7.18
C LEU A 59 -6.15 -4.34 -7.89
N GLU A 60 -6.13 -5.30 -8.79
CA GLU A 60 -4.94 -5.72 -9.54
C GLU A 60 -4.36 -4.61 -10.44
N GLU A 61 -5.19 -3.66 -10.87
CA GLU A 61 -4.75 -2.51 -11.65
C GLU A 61 -3.68 -1.65 -10.93
N TRP A 62 -3.60 -1.74 -9.59
CA TRP A 62 -2.61 -1.03 -8.78
C TRP A 62 -1.32 -1.83 -8.52
N TYR A 63 -1.25 -3.08 -8.93
CA TYR A 63 -0.11 -3.94 -8.64
C TYR A 63 1.20 -3.40 -9.23
N GLU A 64 1.18 -2.71 -10.36
CA GLU A 64 2.40 -2.08 -10.87
C GLU A 64 3.00 -1.06 -9.88
N ILE A 65 2.15 -0.28 -9.20
CA ILE A 65 2.57 0.68 -8.17
C ILE A 65 3.20 -0.07 -6.98
N TYR A 66 2.53 -1.12 -6.53
CA TYR A 66 2.99 -1.93 -5.39
C TYR A 66 4.26 -2.71 -5.71
N ASP A 67 4.37 -3.26 -6.91
CA ASP A 67 5.56 -3.93 -7.37
C ASP A 67 6.79 -3.00 -7.35
N LYS A 68 6.62 -1.75 -7.81
CA LYS A 68 7.68 -0.73 -7.75
C LYS A 68 8.08 -0.41 -6.31
N ALA A 69 7.11 -0.21 -5.44
CA ALA A 69 7.37 0.05 -4.02
C ALA A 69 8.07 -1.14 -3.35
N ARG A 70 7.62 -2.37 -3.61
CA ARG A 70 8.22 -3.58 -3.05
C ARG A 70 9.64 -3.83 -3.55
N ARG A 71 9.91 -3.65 -4.86
CA ARG A 71 11.28 -3.72 -5.41
C ARG A 71 12.23 -2.70 -4.77
N ALA A 72 11.71 -1.55 -4.38
CA ALA A 72 12.47 -0.53 -3.64
C ALA A 72 12.55 -0.80 -2.13
N GLY A 73 12.09 -1.95 -1.65
CA GLY A 73 12.11 -2.32 -0.23
C GLY A 73 11.10 -1.59 0.65
N LYS A 74 10.10 -0.88 0.05
CA LYS A 74 9.11 -0.11 0.80
C LYS A 74 7.93 -0.99 1.22
N SER A 75 7.36 -0.70 2.39
CA SER A 75 6.10 -1.29 2.84
C SER A 75 4.91 -0.63 2.18
N LEU A 76 3.75 -1.28 2.22
CA LEU A 76 2.52 -0.80 1.62
C LEU A 76 1.48 -0.47 2.68
N TRP A 77 0.80 0.64 2.55
CA TRP A 77 -0.44 0.91 3.28
C TRP A 77 -1.60 0.94 2.30
N ILE A 78 -2.53 0.01 2.47
CA ILE A 78 -3.61 -0.24 1.52
C ILE A 78 -4.95 -0.02 2.21
N LYS A 79 -5.78 0.86 1.64
CA LYS A 79 -7.14 1.10 2.10
C LYS A 79 -8.11 0.12 1.42
N VAL A 80 -8.98 -0.51 2.21
CA VAL A 80 -9.92 -1.55 1.78
C VAL A 80 -11.34 -1.11 2.12
N TYR A 81 -12.19 -0.87 1.12
CA TYR A 81 -13.54 -0.34 1.36
C TYR A 81 -14.60 -0.75 0.35
N THR A 82 -14.23 -1.32 -0.80
CA THR A 82 -15.21 -1.64 -1.85
C THR A 82 -15.85 -3.00 -1.62
N GLY A 83 -17.18 -3.02 -1.59
CA GLY A 83 -17.95 -4.26 -1.45
C GLY A 83 -18.21 -4.66 0.00
N THR A 84 -18.43 -5.95 0.21
CA THR A 84 -18.69 -6.57 1.51
C THR A 84 -17.40 -7.04 2.19
N VAL A 85 -17.49 -7.44 3.46
CA VAL A 85 -16.34 -8.05 4.17
C VAL A 85 -15.82 -9.32 3.47
N ASP A 86 -16.69 -10.10 2.83
CA ASP A 86 -16.25 -11.26 2.05
C ASP A 86 -15.50 -10.85 0.77
N ASP A 87 -15.88 -9.72 0.16
CA ASP A 87 -15.12 -9.14 -0.94
C ASP A 87 -13.74 -8.66 -0.47
N TRP A 88 -13.67 -8.02 0.69
CA TRP A 88 -12.42 -7.57 1.28
C TRP A 88 -11.47 -8.73 1.56
N ILE A 89 -11.98 -9.81 2.16
CA ILE A 89 -11.20 -11.02 2.41
C ILE A 89 -10.61 -11.57 1.11
N ARG A 90 -11.42 -11.78 0.07
CA ARG A 90 -10.95 -12.29 -1.23
C ARG A 90 -9.91 -11.41 -1.88
N ASN A 91 -10.10 -10.09 -1.82
CA ASN A 91 -9.19 -9.14 -2.42
C ASN A 91 -7.86 -9.07 -1.66
N VAL A 92 -7.92 -9.07 -0.33
CA VAL A 92 -6.73 -9.06 0.52
C VAL A 92 -5.98 -10.38 0.43
N ASP A 93 -6.65 -11.53 0.29
CA ASP A 93 -5.99 -12.82 0.05
C ASP A 93 -5.00 -12.74 -1.12
N ARG A 94 -5.41 -12.14 -2.24
CA ARG A 94 -4.53 -11.96 -3.41
C ARG A 94 -3.32 -11.10 -3.11
N LEU A 95 -3.51 -10.02 -2.36
CA LEU A 95 -2.40 -9.15 -1.93
C LEU A 95 -1.43 -9.87 -1.00
N VAL A 96 -1.96 -10.57 0.01
CA VAL A 96 -1.15 -11.33 0.98
C VAL A 96 -0.39 -12.46 0.31
N GLN A 97 -1.03 -13.20 -0.59
CA GLN A 97 -0.37 -14.27 -1.36
C GLN A 97 0.74 -13.72 -2.26
N ARG A 98 0.58 -12.51 -2.79
CA ARG A 98 1.59 -11.88 -3.63
C ARG A 98 2.71 -11.24 -2.81
N TYR A 99 2.41 -10.37 -1.86
CA TYR A 99 3.40 -9.50 -1.21
C TYR A 99 3.83 -9.96 0.18
N GLY A 100 3.15 -10.94 0.75
CA GLY A 100 3.37 -11.37 2.13
C GLY A 100 2.72 -10.45 3.16
N SER A 101 2.53 -10.95 4.37
CA SER A 101 1.84 -10.22 5.43
C SER A 101 2.68 -9.15 6.13
N HIS A 102 4.00 -9.33 6.22
CA HIS A 102 4.88 -8.44 6.99
C HIS A 102 5.18 -7.10 6.32
N SER A 103 4.79 -6.94 5.05
CA SER A 103 5.08 -5.73 4.26
C SER A 103 3.87 -4.83 4.06
N MET A 104 2.75 -5.13 4.72
CA MET A 104 1.50 -4.41 4.50
C MET A 104 0.85 -3.97 5.81
N LEU A 105 0.27 -2.77 5.79
CA LEU A 105 -0.75 -2.30 6.71
C LEU A 105 -2.06 -2.18 5.94
N LEU A 106 -3.08 -2.87 6.40
CA LEU A 106 -4.41 -2.87 5.80
C LEU A 106 -5.35 -2.00 6.64
N TYR A 107 -5.94 -0.99 6.01
CA TYR A 107 -6.89 -0.08 6.64
C TYR A 107 -8.29 -0.32 6.09
N PHE A 108 -9.14 -0.93 6.90
CA PHE A 108 -10.51 -1.25 6.54
C PHE A 108 -11.47 -0.12 6.91
N ASN A 109 -12.52 0.06 6.12
CA ASN A 109 -13.62 0.95 6.49
C ASN A 109 -14.31 0.49 7.79
N PRO A 110 -15.00 1.38 8.49
CA PRO A 110 -15.85 1.02 9.63
C PRO A 110 -16.82 -0.11 9.28
N MET A 111 -16.94 -1.08 10.17
CA MET A 111 -17.76 -2.26 10.00
C MET A 111 -18.48 -2.64 11.30
N SER A 112 -19.40 -3.59 11.24
CA SER A 112 -20.04 -4.14 12.43
C SER A 112 -19.04 -4.91 13.30
N MET A 113 -19.32 -5.03 14.59
CA MET A 113 -18.51 -5.85 15.50
C MET A 113 -18.45 -7.32 15.08
N ALA A 114 -19.53 -7.83 14.50
CA ALA A 114 -19.58 -9.21 13.99
C ALA A 114 -18.63 -9.40 12.81
N ASP A 115 -18.66 -8.46 11.86
CA ASP A 115 -17.77 -8.46 10.69
C ASP A 115 -16.30 -8.29 11.10
N ALA A 116 -16.02 -7.41 12.05
CA ALA A 116 -14.66 -7.22 12.56
C ALA A 116 -14.11 -8.51 13.19
N LYS A 117 -14.91 -9.19 14.00
CA LYS A 117 -14.52 -10.49 14.58
C LYS A 117 -14.27 -11.55 13.52
N LYS A 118 -15.13 -11.61 12.50
CA LYS A 118 -14.99 -12.54 11.36
C LYS A 118 -13.68 -12.26 10.61
N LEU A 119 -13.43 -10.99 10.28
CA LEU A 119 -12.23 -10.57 9.55
C LEU A 119 -10.95 -10.87 10.35
N MET A 120 -10.94 -10.55 11.65
CA MET A 120 -9.79 -10.81 12.51
C MET A 120 -9.49 -12.30 12.64
N ALA A 121 -10.52 -13.13 12.86
CA ALA A 121 -10.34 -14.59 12.95
C ALA A 121 -9.78 -15.16 11.64
N TYR A 122 -10.29 -14.69 10.49
CA TYR A 122 -9.78 -15.10 9.19
C TYR A 122 -8.32 -14.66 8.99
N ALA A 123 -7.99 -13.44 9.36
CA ALA A 123 -6.64 -12.91 9.23
C ALA A 123 -5.62 -13.68 10.09
N GLU A 124 -5.98 -14.03 11.32
CA GLU A 124 -5.12 -14.82 12.20
C GLU A 124 -4.86 -16.24 11.64
N GLU A 125 -5.85 -16.83 10.99
CA GLU A 125 -5.73 -18.19 10.44
C GLU A 125 -5.01 -18.22 9.09
N HIS A 126 -5.25 -17.23 8.21
CA HIS A 126 -4.85 -17.31 6.81
C HIS A 126 -3.79 -16.30 6.38
N TRP A 127 -3.63 -15.17 7.10
CA TRP A 127 -2.68 -14.12 6.70
C TRP A 127 -1.44 -14.06 7.57
N LYS A 128 -1.44 -14.74 8.70
CA LYS A 128 -0.30 -14.72 9.62
C LYS A 128 0.92 -15.39 8.99
N ASP A 129 2.06 -14.66 9.01
CA ASP A 129 3.36 -15.16 8.57
C ASP A 129 3.45 -15.65 7.11
N VAL A 130 2.55 -15.19 6.24
CA VAL A 130 2.62 -15.47 4.81
C VAL A 130 3.79 -14.71 4.19
N LYS A 131 4.69 -15.42 3.49
CA LYS A 131 5.90 -14.83 2.88
C LYS A 131 5.61 -14.08 1.58
N GLY A 132 4.56 -14.46 0.86
CA GLY A 132 4.26 -13.96 -0.48
C GLY A 132 5.11 -14.63 -1.56
N THR A 133 4.69 -14.42 -2.80
CA THR A 133 5.36 -14.97 -4.00
C THR A 133 6.13 -13.93 -4.80
N PHE A 134 5.99 -12.65 -4.47
CA PHE A 134 6.68 -11.56 -5.16
C PHE A 134 8.15 -11.53 -4.76
N GLU A 135 9.02 -11.66 -5.75
CA GLU A 135 10.47 -11.57 -5.56
C GLU A 135 10.93 -10.11 -5.75
N CYS A 136 11.65 -9.57 -4.78
CA CYS A 136 12.22 -8.22 -4.78
C CYS A 136 13.58 -8.19 -5.49
#